data_9d292bf54bdf05b6482c85c7874bd3ab
#
_entry.id   9d292bf54bdf05b6482c85c7874bd3ab
#
_cell.length_a   1.000
_cell.length_b   1.000
_cell.length_c   1.000
_cell.angle_alpha   90.00
_cell.angle_beta   90.00
_cell.angle_gamma   90.00
#
_symmetry.space_group_name_H-M   'P 1'
#
loop_
_entity.id
_entity.type
_entity.pdbx_description
1 polymer ?
#
loop_
_entity_poly.entity_id
_entity_poly.type
_entity_poly.pdbx_seq_one_letter_code
_entity_poly.pdbx_strand_id
1 'polypeptide(L)'
;LQDPLAELVKIPPEGIGVGLYQHDVTPKKLDESLDFVVTKAVNQVGVNVNTASPSLLKYVSGMNKKAIDELISYRGKFGKIKSRDEIKKIKGISDKVFEQSVGFMRILDGTNPLDKTSIHPENYKDALKLLNFLDLSVNDIGTDKLRLKLNDINISDCNLDIDKYTFEDIKKSLMQPSRDPRDSLPRPILKSDILHASDLHVGDKLQGTVRNVVDFGLFIDVGLHNDCLAHISKLSDKYLRHPSEMFSVGDIVDCYVIEIDKDREKVSLSLIEEK
;
A
#
# COMPACT_ATOMS: atom_id res chain seq x y z
N LEU A 1 -5.49 -5.43 11.44
CA LEU A 1 -4.14 -5.61 10.88
C LEU A 1 -4.13 -6.06 9.42
N GLN A 2 -5.16 -6.80 8.96
CA GLN A 2 -5.26 -7.20 7.55
C GLN A 2 -5.58 -6.04 6.62
N ASP A 3 -6.30 -5.03 7.10
CA ASP A 3 -6.55 -3.78 6.40
C ASP A 3 -6.29 -2.60 7.35
N PRO A 4 -5.03 -2.15 7.47
CA PRO A 4 -4.67 -1.07 8.38
C PRO A 4 -5.32 0.27 7.99
N LEU A 5 -5.64 0.48 6.71
CA LEU A 5 -6.26 1.71 6.24
C LEU A 5 -7.65 1.92 6.87
N ALA A 6 -8.43 0.85 7.02
CA ALA A 6 -9.77 0.88 7.61
C ALA A 6 -9.76 1.37 9.08
N GLU A 7 -8.68 1.12 9.80
CA GLU A 7 -8.51 1.57 11.17
C GLU A 7 -7.80 2.93 11.27
N LEU A 8 -6.78 3.17 10.42
CA LEU A 8 -6.04 4.43 10.42
C LEU A 8 -6.91 5.64 10.11
N VAL A 9 -7.90 5.51 9.22
CA VAL A 9 -8.83 6.61 8.90
C VAL A 9 -9.76 7.02 10.05
N LYS A 10 -9.78 6.25 11.15
CA LYS A 10 -10.54 6.60 12.37
C LYS A 10 -9.74 7.53 13.29
N ILE A 11 -8.44 7.65 13.09
CA ILE A 11 -7.55 8.50 13.86
C ILE A 11 -7.37 9.79 13.07
N PRO A 12 -7.61 10.97 13.67
CA PRO A 12 -7.33 12.24 13.02
C PRO A 12 -5.85 12.32 12.63
N PRO A 13 -5.53 12.61 11.35
CA PRO A 13 -4.15 12.60 10.86
C PRO A 13 -3.22 13.56 11.63
N GLU A 14 -3.71 14.71 12.07
CA GLU A 14 -2.99 15.67 12.89
C GLU A 14 -2.57 15.09 14.25
N GLY A 15 -3.32 14.12 14.77
CA GLY A 15 -3.02 13.44 16.03
C GLY A 15 -1.84 12.47 15.92
N ILE A 16 -1.51 11.99 14.71
CA ILE A 16 -0.34 11.15 14.45
C ILE A 16 0.94 12.00 14.42
N GLY A 17 0.80 13.28 14.05
CA GLY A 17 1.89 14.22 13.83
C GLY A 17 2.39 14.18 12.37
N VAL A 18 2.33 15.34 11.73
CA VAL A 18 2.71 15.51 10.30
C VAL A 18 4.03 16.28 10.12
N GLY A 19 4.66 16.68 11.20
CA GLY A 19 5.94 17.35 11.20
C GLY A 19 6.03 18.45 12.26
N LEU A 20 7.26 18.94 12.48
CA LEU A 20 7.55 19.97 13.49
C LEU A 20 6.79 21.29 13.22
N TYR A 21 6.54 21.60 11.96
CA TYR A 21 5.89 22.86 11.53
C TYR A 21 4.36 22.79 11.47
N GLN A 22 3.74 21.71 11.94
CA GLN A 22 2.27 21.61 11.90
C GLN A 22 1.58 22.73 12.70
N HIS A 23 2.24 23.27 13.74
CA HIS A 23 1.73 24.35 14.57
C HIS A 23 1.90 25.74 13.95
N ASP A 24 2.70 25.87 12.88
CA ASP A 24 2.91 27.13 12.16
C ASP A 24 1.82 27.37 11.09
N VAL A 25 0.97 26.36 10.85
CA VAL A 25 -0.12 26.43 9.89
C VAL A 25 -1.44 26.55 10.62
N THR A 26 -2.39 27.30 10.06
CA THR A 26 -3.73 27.39 10.65
C THR A 26 -4.39 26.02 10.68
N PRO A 27 -4.98 25.57 11.80
CA PRO A 27 -5.58 24.24 11.92
C PRO A 27 -6.53 23.90 10.77
N LYS A 28 -7.39 24.83 10.38
CA LYS A 28 -8.33 24.61 9.27
C LYS A 28 -7.64 24.26 7.95
N LYS A 29 -6.55 24.95 7.60
CA LYS A 29 -5.79 24.65 6.35
C LYS A 29 -5.07 23.32 6.45
N LEU A 30 -4.58 22.97 7.65
CA LEU A 30 -3.96 21.69 7.91
C LEU A 30 -4.97 20.57 7.69
N ASP A 31 -6.15 20.66 8.32
CA ASP A 31 -7.22 19.67 8.21
C ASP A 31 -7.67 19.47 6.75
N GLU A 32 -7.92 20.57 6.02
CA GLU A 32 -8.32 20.52 4.60
C GLU A 32 -7.26 19.81 3.74
N SER A 33 -5.99 20.09 3.99
CA SER A 33 -4.88 19.46 3.25
C SER A 33 -4.74 17.99 3.59
N LEU A 34 -4.88 17.62 4.87
CA LEU A 34 -4.79 16.24 5.34
C LEU A 34 -5.99 15.41 4.84
N ASP A 35 -7.20 15.94 4.91
CA ASP A 35 -8.40 15.31 4.36
C ASP A 35 -8.26 15.06 2.86
N PHE A 36 -7.69 16.00 2.11
CA PHE A 36 -7.39 15.82 0.69
C PHE A 36 -6.41 14.68 0.44
N VAL A 37 -5.32 14.61 1.20
CA VAL A 37 -4.30 13.55 1.07
C VAL A 37 -4.88 12.19 1.43
N VAL A 38 -5.63 12.10 2.53
CA VAL A 38 -6.30 10.85 2.93
C VAL A 38 -7.31 10.40 1.88
N THR A 39 -8.15 11.30 1.39
CA THR A 39 -9.10 11.01 0.30
C THR A 39 -8.39 10.49 -0.93
N LYS A 40 -7.30 11.15 -1.35
CA LYS A 40 -6.50 10.70 -2.50
C LYS A 40 -5.92 9.31 -2.27
N ALA A 41 -5.34 9.05 -1.11
CA ALA A 41 -4.76 7.75 -0.77
C ALA A 41 -5.82 6.63 -0.76
N VAL A 42 -6.98 6.86 -0.12
CA VAL A 42 -8.09 5.90 -0.08
C VAL A 42 -8.60 5.57 -1.49
N ASN A 43 -8.78 6.58 -2.33
CA ASN A 43 -9.26 6.37 -3.70
C ASN A 43 -8.23 5.66 -4.59
N GLN A 44 -6.94 5.92 -4.39
CA GLN A 44 -5.88 5.21 -5.13
C GLN A 44 -5.80 3.72 -4.78
N VAL A 45 -5.92 3.39 -3.50
CA VAL A 45 -5.95 2.00 -3.02
C VAL A 45 -7.23 1.31 -3.46
N GLY A 46 -8.34 2.03 -3.38
CA GLY A 46 -9.68 1.47 -3.53
C GLY A 46 -10.18 0.81 -2.25
N VAL A 47 -11.48 0.65 -2.15
CA VAL A 47 -12.15 0.22 -0.93
C VAL A 47 -12.97 -1.05 -1.18
N ASN A 48 -12.73 -2.10 -0.39
CA ASN A 48 -13.56 -3.30 -0.44
C ASN A 48 -14.93 -3.01 0.19
N VAL A 49 -15.98 -3.01 -0.63
CA VAL A 49 -17.35 -2.65 -0.23
C VAL A 49 -17.88 -3.55 0.89
N ASN A 50 -17.46 -4.82 0.91
CA ASN A 50 -17.94 -5.81 1.86
C ASN A 50 -17.33 -5.70 3.26
N THR A 51 -16.15 -5.08 3.38
CA THR A 51 -15.42 -4.98 4.66
C THR A 51 -15.29 -3.55 5.16
N ALA A 52 -15.48 -2.55 4.28
CA ALA A 52 -15.29 -1.15 4.62
C ALA A 52 -16.20 -0.67 5.77
N SER A 53 -15.62 0.09 6.68
CA SER A 53 -16.33 0.82 7.73
C SER A 53 -16.97 2.09 7.19
N PRO A 54 -17.99 2.68 7.89
CA PRO A 54 -18.53 3.96 7.52
C PRO A 54 -17.47 5.07 7.45
N SER A 55 -16.47 5.03 8.35
CA SER A 55 -15.37 5.97 8.40
C SER A 55 -14.49 5.91 7.15
N LEU A 56 -14.24 4.71 6.62
CA LEU A 56 -13.49 4.53 5.39
C LEU A 56 -14.30 4.95 4.16
N LEU A 57 -15.58 4.58 4.11
CA LEU A 57 -16.48 4.94 3.00
C LEU A 57 -16.69 6.45 2.86
N LYS A 58 -16.54 7.24 3.95
CA LYS A 58 -16.59 8.71 3.93
C LYS A 58 -15.55 9.31 2.99
N TYR A 59 -14.39 8.66 2.85
CA TYR A 59 -13.30 9.11 1.98
C TYR A 59 -13.41 8.63 0.53
N VAL A 60 -14.41 7.81 0.20
CA VAL A 60 -14.66 7.42 -1.19
C VAL A 60 -15.31 8.60 -1.91
N SER A 61 -14.64 9.09 -2.96
CA SER A 61 -15.16 10.20 -3.77
C SER A 61 -16.54 9.87 -4.34
N GLY A 62 -17.44 10.84 -4.31
CA GLY A 62 -18.81 10.68 -4.77
C GLY A 62 -19.79 10.08 -3.74
N MET A 63 -19.30 9.48 -2.64
CA MET A 63 -20.18 8.98 -1.57
C MET A 63 -20.65 10.10 -0.66
N ASN A 64 -21.90 10.02 -0.24
CA ASN A 64 -22.47 10.88 0.79
C ASN A 64 -22.99 10.04 1.98
N LYS A 65 -23.26 10.68 3.10
CA LYS A 65 -23.69 9.99 4.32
C LYS A 65 -24.90 9.06 4.09
N LYS A 66 -25.90 9.52 3.33
CA LYS A 66 -27.09 8.71 3.03
C LYS A 66 -26.74 7.44 2.26
N ALA A 67 -25.91 7.56 1.23
CA ALA A 67 -25.47 6.41 0.43
C ALA A 67 -24.64 5.41 1.26
N ILE A 68 -23.81 5.92 2.19
CA ILE A 68 -23.03 5.09 3.11
C ILE A 68 -23.96 4.31 4.05
N ASP A 69 -24.92 4.99 4.69
CA ASP A 69 -25.86 4.38 5.62
C ASP A 69 -26.70 3.29 4.92
N GLU A 70 -27.17 3.57 3.70
CA GLU A 70 -27.96 2.61 2.90
C GLU A 70 -27.10 1.42 2.44
N LEU A 71 -25.87 1.65 2.03
CA LEU A 71 -24.93 0.56 1.66
C LEU A 71 -24.69 -0.39 2.85
N ILE A 72 -24.43 0.17 4.03
CA ILE A 72 -24.23 -0.60 5.26
C ILE A 72 -25.48 -1.34 5.67
N SER A 73 -26.65 -0.67 5.61
CA SER A 73 -27.95 -1.30 5.90
C SER A 73 -28.24 -2.46 4.93
N TYR A 74 -27.97 -2.25 3.64
CA TYR A 74 -28.13 -3.29 2.64
C TYR A 74 -27.26 -4.50 2.95
N ARG A 75 -25.98 -4.28 3.22
CA ARG A 75 -25.01 -5.32 3.58
C ARG A 75 -25.43 -6.08 4.86
N GLY A 76 -25.98 -5.37 5.85
CA GLY A 76 -26.48 -5.99 7.08
C GLY A 76 -27.72 -6.86 6.86
N LYS A 77 -28.58 -6.51 5.89
CA LYS A 77 -29.84 -7.23 5.60
C LYS A 77 -29.67 -8.39 4.62
N PHE A 78 -28.88 -8.19 3.58
CA PHE A 78 -28.77 -9.11 2.44
C PHE A 78 -27.42 -9.84 2.38
N GLY A 79 -26.48 -9.49 3.26
CA GLY A 79 -25.15 -10.07 3.27
C GLY A 79 -24.19 -9.42 2.29
N LYS A 80 -23.21 -10.20 1.82
CA LYS A 80 -22.15 -9.70 0.92
C LYS A 80 -22.72 -9.27 -0.42
N ILE A 81 -22.31 -8.11 -0.88
CA ILE A 81 -22.55 -7.58 -2.23
C ILE A 81 -21.67 -8.36 -3.22
N LYS A 82 -22.26 -8.85 -4.30
CA LYS A 82 -21.62 -9.77 -5.25
C LYS A 82 -21.19 -9.10 -6.57
N SER A 83 -21.73 -7.92 -6.88
CA SER A 83 -21.36 -7.18 -8.10
C SER A 83 -21.55 -5.67 -7.91
N ARG A 84 -20.84 -4.88 -8.73
CA ARG A 84 -21.04 -3.43 -8.77
C ARG A 84 -22.44 -3.05 -9.24
N ASP A 85 -23.06 -3.85 -10.12
CA ASP A 85 -24.45 -3.64 -10.57
C ASP A 85 -25.46 -3.78 -9.41
N GLU A 86 -25.15 -4.57 -8.41
CA GLU A 86 -25.97 -4.70 -7.21
C GLU A 86 -25.95 -3.41 -6.38
N ILE A 87 -24.81 -2.71 -6.31
CA ILE A 87 -24.69 -1.41 -5.64
C ILE A 87 -25.62 -0.38 -6.28
N LYS A 88 -25.72 -0.38 -7.62
CA LYS A 88 -26.61 0.53 -8.36
C LYS A 88 -28.08 0.37 -7.98
N LYS A 89 -28.49 -0.82 -7.55
CA LYS A 89 -29.88 -1.15 -7.16
C LYS A 89 -30.22 -0.77 -5.73
N ILE A 90 -29.23 -0.35 -4.92
CA ILE A 90 -29.45 0.01 -3.51
C ILE A 90 -30.25 1.31 -3.46
N LYS A 91 -31.40 1.27 -2.76
CA LYS A 91 -32.25 2.45 -2.56
C LYS A 91 -31.45 3.53 -1.81
N GLY A 92 -31.38 4.73 -2.37
CA GLY A 92 -30.63 5.85 -1.78
C GLY A 92 -29.26 6.10 -2.42
N ILE A 93 -28.77 5.20 -3.27
CA ILE A 93 -27.63 5.44 -4.14
C ILE A 93 -28.19 5.88 -5.50
N SER A 94 -28.02 7.17 -5.84
CA SER A 94 -28.43 7.70 -7.15
C SER A 94 -27.43 7.30 -8.23
N ASP A 95 -27.84 7.34 -9.51
CA ASP A 95 -26.95 7.08 -10.64
C ASP A 95 -25.69 7.96 -10.59
N LYS A 96 -25.83 9.24 -10.25
CA LYS A 96 -24.71 10.16 -10.11
C LYS A 96 -23.72 9.74 -8.99
N VAL A 97 -24.24 9.33 -7.82
CA VAL A 97 -23.40 8.85 -6.72
C VAL A 97 -22.69 7.56 -7.13
N PHE A 98 -23.42 6.66 -7.80
CA PHE A 98 -22.84 5.41 -8.31
C PHE A 98 -21.71 5.67 -9.31
N GLU A 99 -21.94 6.45 -10.34
CA GLU A 99 -20.95 6.80 -11.36
C GLU A 99 -19.68 7.42 -10.75
N GLN A 100 -19.84 8.33 -9.79
CA GLN A 100 -18.69 9.00 -9.17
C GLN A 100 -17.91 8.13 -8.21
N SER A 101 -18.51 7.11 -7.61
CA SER A 101 -17.88 6.34 -6.53
C SER A 101 -17.49 4.92 -6.93
N VAL A 102 -18.17 4.31 -7.91
CA VAL A 102 -17.99 2.88 -8.25
C VAL A 102 -16.59 2.53 -8.70
N GLY A 103 -15.88 3.44 -9.35
CA GLY A 103 -14.49 3.26 -9.76
C GLY A 103 -13.52 3.03 -8.60
N PHE A 104 -13.86 3.48 -7.39
CA PHE A 104 -13.05 3.30 -6.18
C PHE A 104 -13.49 2.13 -5.31
N MET A 105 -14.63 1.53 -5.63
CA MET A 105 -15.18 0.39 -4.90
C MET A 105 -14.67 -0.91 -5.50
N ARG A 106 -14.25 -1.86 -4.65
CA ARG A 106 -13.76 -3.19 -5.03
C ARG A 106 -14.67 -4.25 -4.44
N ILE A 107 -14.91 -5.33 -5.19
CA ILE A 107 -15.62 -6.52 -4.73
C ILE A 107 -14.69 -7.71 -4.98
N LEU A 108 -13.90 -8.07 -3.96
CA LEU A 108 -12.86 -9.10 -4.10
C LEU A 108 -13.44 -10.50 -4.31
N ASP A 109 -14.58 -10.78 -3.65
CA ASP A 109 -15.29 -12.07 -3.71
C ASP A 109 -16.49 -12.03 -4.67
N GLY A 110 -16.49 -11.09 -5.64
CA GLY A 110 -17.60 -10.87 -6.55
C GLY A 110 -17.69 -11.90 -7.68
N THR A 111 -18.84 -11.90 -8.35
CA THR A 111 -19.12 -12.77 -9.51
C THR A 111 -18.40 -12.32 -10.79
N ASN A 112 -18.13 -11.02 -10.91
CA ASN A 112 -17.42 -10.45 -12.05
C ASN A 112 -15.97 -10.13 -11.67
N PRO A 113 -14.95 -10.76 -12.29
CA PRO A 113 -13.55 -10.48 -11.99
C PRO A 113 -13.13 -9.02 -12.25
N LEU A 114 -13.81 -8.30 -13.16
CA LEU A 114 -13.57 -6.88 -13.41
C LEU A 114 -13.91 -6.00 -12.18
N ASP A 115 -14.82 -6.44 -11.31
CA ASP A 115 -15.21 -5.70 -10.11
C ASP A 115 -14.08 -5.65 -9.04
N LYS A 116 -13.04 -6.47 -9.20
CA LYS A 116 -11.82 -6.42 -8.37
C LYS A 116 -10.86 -5.32 -8.82
N THR A 117 -10.99 -4.86 -10.06
CA THR A 117 -10.07 -3.92 -10.70
C THR A 117 -10.44 -2.46 -10.45
N SER A 118 -9.56 -1.53 -10.82
CA SER A 118 -9.83 -0.09 -10.83
C SER A 118 -10.60 0.36 -12.08
N ILE A 119 -10.87 -0.54 -13.02
CA ILE A 119 -11.60 -0.21 -14.26
C ILE A 119 -13.03 0.23 -13.92
N HIS A 120 -13.44 1.38 -14.44
CA HIS A 120 -14.81 1.85 -14.29
C HIS A 120 -15.78 0.97 -15.09
N PRO A 121 -17.01 0.68 -14.61
CA PRO A 121 -17.97 -0.16 -15.32
C PRO A 121 -18.28 0.28 -16.77
N GLU A 122 -18.20 1.57 -17.06
CA GLU A 122 -18.36 2.12 -18.42
C GLU A 122 -17.34 1.53 -19.40
N ASN A 123 -16.12 1.28 -18.93
CA ASN A 123 -15.02 0.76 -19.73
C ASN A 123 -14.93 -0.78 -19.75
N TYR A 124 -15.89 -1.49 -19.13
CA TYR A 124 -15.88 -2.96 -19.13
C TYR A 124 -15.96 -3.55 -20.52
N LYS A 125 -16.76 -2.92 -21.42
CA LYS A 125 -16.87 -3.37 -22.81
C LYS A 125 -15.53 -3.32 -23.52
N ASP A 126 -14.76 -2.27 -23.32
CA ASP A 126 -13.47 -2.11 -23.98
C ASP A 126 -12.38 -2.97 -23.33
N ALA A 127 -12.42 -3.17 -22.02
CA ALA A 127 -11.59 -4.15 -21.34
C ALA A 127 -11.86 -5.59 -21.86
N LEU A 128 -13.13 -5.96 -22.07
CA LEU A 128 -13.50 -7.25 -22.64
C LEU A 128 -13.07 -7.40 -24.11
N LYS A 129 -13.19 -6.34 -24.93
CA LYS A 129 -12.67 -6.35 -26.30
C LYS A 129 -11.16 -6.57 -26.32
N LEU A 130 -10.42 -5.89 -25.41
CA LEU A 130 -8.98 -6.06 -25.30
C LEU A 130 -8.60 -7.49 -24.90
N LEU A 131 -9.29 -8.09 -23.94
CA LEU A 131 -9.07 -9.48 -23.54
C LEU A 131 -9.37 -10.44 -24.70
N ASN A 132 -10.47 -10.24 -25.41
CA ASN A 132 -10.84 -11.07 -26.58
C ASN A 132 -9.82 -10.93 -27.71
N PHE A 133 -9.30 -9.72 -27.98
CA PHE A 133 -8.25 -9.50 -28.97
C PHE A 133 -6.97 -10.31 -28.65
N LEU A 134 -6.72 -10.55 -27.37
CA LEU A 134 -5.58 -11.32 -26.87
C LEU A 134 -5.84 -12.83 -26.78
N ASP A 135 -7.02 -13.30 -27.14
CA ASP A 135 -7.49 -14.68 -26.89
C ASP A 135 -7.37 -15.05 -25.41
N LEU A 136 -7.82 -14.15 -24.52
CA LEU A 136 -7.82 -14.31 -23.06
C LEU A 136 -9.21 -14.12 -22.50
N SER A 137 -9.46 -14.76 -21.35
CA SER A 137 -10.71 -14.65 -20.61
C SER A 137 -10.58 -13.69 -19.42
N VAL A 138 -11.70 -13.31 -18.82
CA VAL A 138 -11.72 -12.52 -17.57
C VAL A 138 -11.04 -13.22 -16.41
N ASN A 139 -10.90 -14.55 -16.46
CA ASN A 139 -10.20 -15.31 -15.41
C ASN A 139 -8.68 -15.21 -15.51
N ASP A 140 -8.16 -14.75 -16.64
CA ASP A 140 -6.72 -14.53 -16.85
C ASP A 140 -6.25 -13.18 -16.28
N ILE A 141 -7.17 -12.35 -15.74
CA ILE A 141 -6.85 -11.05 -15.15
C ILE A 141 -5.83 -11.22 -14.01
N GLY A 142 -4.72 -10.46 -14.08
CA GLY A 142 -3.65 -10.48 -13.08
C GLY A 142 -2.64 -11.63 -13.25
N THR A 143 -2.81 -12.52 -14.23
CA THR A 143 -1.88 -13.62 -14.49
C THR A 143 -0.65 -13.17 -15.28
N ASP A 144 0.44 -13.91 -15.18
CA ASP A 144 1.67 -13.63 -15.95
C ASP A 144 1.44 -13.81 -17.46
N LYS A 145 0.54 -14.71 -17.86
CA LYS A 145 0.13 -14.90 -19.25
C LYS A 145 -0.45 -13.61 -19.85
N LEU A 146 -1.31 -12.94 -19.10
CA LEU A 146 -1.88 -11.65 -19.51
C LEU A 146 -0.80 -10.57 -19.56
N ARG A 147 0.07 -10.49 -18.54
CA ARG A 147 1.14 -9.49 -18.46
C ARG A 147 2.07 -9.57 -19.66
N LEU A 148 2.51 -10.77 -20.02
CA LEU A 148 3.39 -10.97 -21.18
C LEU A 148 2.74 -10.51 -22.49
N LYS A 149 1.46 -10.84 -22.71
CA LYS A 149 0.74 -10.44 -23.93
C LYS A 149 0.46 -8.93 -23.97
N LEU A 150 0.18 -8.29 -22.82
CA LEU A 150 -0.13 -6.87 -22.77
C LEU A 150 1.10 -5.96 -22.90
N ASN A 151 2.30 -6.40 -22.50
CA ASN A 151 3.48 -5.54 -22.50
C ASN A 151 3.77 -4.93 -23.88
N ASP A 152 3.63 -5.71 -24.93
CA ASP A 152 4.04 -5.35 -26.30
C ASP A 152 2.91 -4.71 -27.13
N ILE A 153 1.70 -4.52 -26.56
CA ILE A 153 0.54 -4.02 -27.30
C ILE A 153 0.36 -2.54 -27.11
N ASN A 154 0.11 -1.86 -28.24
CA ASN A 154 -0.26 -0.46 -28.30
C ASN A 154 -1.75 -0.31 -28.70
N ILE A 155 -2.34 0.84 -28.41
CA ILE A 155 -3.73 1.16 -28.74
C ILE A 155 -4.03 1.01 -30.23
N SER A 156 -3.06 1.33 -31.10
CA SER A 156 -3.16 1.20 -32.56
C SER A 156 -3.43 -0.22 -33.04
N ASP A 157 -3.06 -1.22 -32.24
CA ASP A 157 -3.16 -2.63 -32.62
C ASP A 157 -4.56 -3.20 -32.32
N CYS A 158 -5.33 -2.54 -31.46
CA CYS A 158 -6.55 -3.06 -30.83
C CYS A 158 -7.76 -2.33 -31.34
N ASN A 159 -7.97 -1.74 -32.36
CA ASN A 159 -9.20 -1.10 -32.90
C ASN A 159 -10.26 -0.73 -31.82
N LEU A 160 -9.80 -0.09 -30.72
CA LEU A 160 -10.62 0.36 -29.61
C LEU A 160 -10.91 1.86 -29.78
N ASP A 161 -12.17 2.26 -29.54
CA ASP A 161 -12.62 3.65 -29.61
C ASP A 161 -12.47 4.34 -28.24
N ILE A 162 -11.25 4.35 -27.72
CA ILE A 162 -10.89 4.99 -26.44
C ILE A 162 -9.60 5.81 -26.61
N ASP A 163 -9.42 6.80 -25.74
CA ASP A 163 -8.16 7.56 -25.73
C ASP A 163 -6.99 6.76 -25.16
N LYS A 164 -5.77 7.23 -25.45
CA LYS A 164 -4.54 6.57 -25.02
C LYS A 164 -4.42 6.43 -23.52
N TYR A 165 -4.89 7.40 -22.74
CA TYR A 165 -4.78 7.38 -21.27
C TYR A 165 -5.70 6.33 -20.68
N THR A 166 -6.96 6.27 -21.15
CA THR A 166 -7.92 5.24 -20.77
C THR A 166 -7.42 3.84 -21.13
N PHE A 167 -6.79 3.67 -22.32
CA PHE A 167 -6.17 2.40 -22.70
C PHE A 167 -5.07 1.98 -21.74
N GLU A 168 -4.13 2.88 -21.39
CA GLU A 168 -3.05 2.59 -20.45
C GLU A 168 -3.56 2.28 -19.03
N ASP A 169 -4.63 2.94 -18.60
CA ASP A 169 -5.24 2.68 -17.29
C ASP A 169 -5.95 1.31 -17.27
N ILE A 170 -6.65 0.93 -18.33
CA ILE A 170 -7.22 -0.41 -18.49
C ILE A 170 -6.11 -1.45 -18.48
N LYS A 171 -5.06 -1.25 -19.27
CA LYS A 171 -3.90 -2.14 -19.37
C LYS A 171 -3.25 -2.38 -17.99
N LYS A 172 -2.94 -1.31 -17.27
CA LYS A 172 -2.38 -1.39 -15.90
C LYS A 172 -3.31 -2.13 -14.94
N SER A 173 -4.61 -1.82 -14.98
CA SER A 173 -5.59 -2.41 -14.09
C SER A 173 -5.83 -3.90 -14.36
N LEU A 174 -5.73 -4.34 -15.61
CA LEU A 174 -5.81 -5.75 -15.97
C LEU A 174 -4.57 -6.53 -15.57
N MET A 175 -3.38 -5.92 -15.71
CA MET A 175 -2.10 -6.54 -15.28
C MET A 175 -1.99 -6.67 -13.76
N GLN A 176 -2.54 -5.72 -13.02
CA GLN A 176 -2.45 -5.63 -11.57
C GLN A 176 -3.80 -5.23 -10.96
N PRO A 177 -4.79 -6.15 -10.94
CA PRO A 177 -6.18 -5.84 -10.57
C PRO A 177 -6.34 -5.35 -9.13
N SER A 178 -5.49 -5.79 -8.23
CA SER A 178 -5.50 -5.45 -6.81
C SER A 178 -4.23 -4.74 -6.35
N ARG A 179 -3.58 -3.99 -7.27
CA ARG A 179 -2.37 -3.25 -6.88
C ARG A 179 -2.68 -2.24 -5.79
N ASP A 180 -2.08 -2.47 -4.64
CA ASP A 180 -1.96 -1.48 -3.59
C ASP A 180 -0.67 -0.68 -3.83
N PRO A 181 -0.71 0.65 -3.92
CA PRO A 181 0.50 1.47 -4.02
C PRO A 181 1.51 1.19 -2.90
N ARG A 182 1.03 0.69 -1.76
CA ARG A 182 1.86 0.31 -0.61
C ARG A 182 2.69 -0.96 -0.86
N ASP A 183 2.32 -1.81 -1.82
CA ASP A 183 3.07 -3.04 -2.14
C ASP A 183 4.47 -2.75 -2.70
N SER A 184 4.68 -1.55 -3.22
CA SER A 184 5.99 -1.08 -3.69
C SER A 184 6.87 -0.50 -2.57
N LEU A 185 6.30 -0.29 -1.37
CA LEU A 185 7.05 0.17 -0.21
C LEU A 185 7.71 -1.03 0.50
N PRO A 186 8.88 -0.84 1.11
CA PRO A 186 9.48 -1.87 1.93
C PRO A 186 8.50 -2.26 3.04
N ARG A 187 8.32 -3.56 3.23
CA ARG A 187 7.42 -4.06 4.29
C ARG A 187 8.00 -3.67 5.64
N PRO A 188 7.17 -3.14 6.57
CA PRO A 188 7.67 -2.87 7.91
C PRO A 188 8.13 -4.18 8.55
N ILE A 189 9.30 -4.15 9.16
CA ILE A 189 9.78 -5.26 9.97
C ILE A 189 8.91 -5.28 11.23
N LEU A 190 7.93 -6.17 11.25
CA LEU A 190 7.12 -6.39 12.44
C LEU A 190 7.96 -7.23 13.40
N LYS A 191 8.11 -6.77 14.64
CA LYS A 191 8.68 -7.58 15.71
C LYS A 191 7.72 -8.74 15.96
N SER A 192 7.98 -9.90 15.36
CA SER A 192 7.22 -11.11 15.61
C SER A 192 7.62 -11.74 16.95
N ASP A 193 8.89 -11.59 17.32
CA ASP A 193 9.44 -12.06 18.58
C ASP A 193 10.43 -11.02 19.11
N ILE A 194 10.41 -10.78 20.42
CA ILE A 194 11.45 -9.99 21.07
C ILE A 194 12.68 -10.91 21.13
N LEU A 195 13.66 -10.62 20.29
CA LEU A 195 14.94 -11.31 20.34
C LEU A 195 15.67 -10.87 21.62
N HIS A 196 16.18 -11.83 22.38
CA HIS A 196 17.11 -11.55 23.45
C HIS A 196 18.55 -11.64 22.92
N ALA A 197 19.43 -10.75 23.40
CA ALA A 197 20.85 -10.81 23.02
C ALA A 197 21.49 -12.19 23.33
N SER A 198 20.90 -12.93 24.29
CA SER A 198 21.30 -14.29 24.63
C SER A 198 21.05 -15.32 23.54
N ASP A 199 20.10 -15.05 22.65
CA ASP A 199 19.64 -15.99 21.62
C ASP A 199 20.41 -15.81 20.31
N LEU A 200 21.21 -14.74 20.21
CA LEU A 200 22.03 -14.43 19.06
C LEU A 200 23.42 -15.08 19.15
N HIS A 201 23.96 -15.39 17.98
CA HIS A 201 25.33 -15.88 17.82
C HIS A 201 26.12 -14.95 16.90
N VAL A 202 27.41 -14.86 17.13
CA VAL A 202 28.32 -14.16 16.21
C VAL A 202 28.26 -14.83 14.84
N GLY A 203 28.04 -14.02 13.79
CA GLY A 203 27.85 -14.48 12.41
C GLY A 203 26.39 -14.59 11.99
N ASP A 204 25.41 -14.43 12.89
CA ASP A 204 23.99 -14.44 12.53
C ASP A 204 23.69 -13.29 11.57
N LYS A 205 22.97 -13.60 10.51
CA LYS A 205 22.43 -12.61 9.58
C LYS A 205 21.08 -12.11 10.06
N LEU A 206 20.97 -10.82 10.25
CA LEU A 206 19.75 -10.14 10.69
C LEU A 206 19.36 -9.08 9.67
N GLN A 207 18.09 -8.69 9.68
CA GLN A 207 17.60 -7.52 8.96
C GLN A 207 17.16 -6.49 9.98
N GLY A 208 17.61 -5.25 9.82
CA GLY A 208 17.31 -4.17 10.76
C GLY A 208 16.93 -2.88 10.06
N THR A 209 16.34 -1.97 10.84
CA THR A 209 15.98 -0.63 10.38
C THR A 209 16.93 0.40 10.99
N VAL A 210 17.49 1.27 10.16
CA VAL A 210 18.35 2.37 10.61
C VAL A 210 17.51 3.36 11.42
N ARG A 211 17.83 3.50 12.72
CA ARG A 211 17.14 4.42 13.63
C ARG A 211 17.84 5.76 13.72
N ASN A 212 19.17 5.75 13.66
CA ASN A 212 19.95 6.96 13.72
C ASN A 212 21.25 6.84 12.91
N VAL A 213 21.68 7.94 12.31
CA VAL A 213 22.91 8.05 11.52
C VAL A 213 23.81 9.07 12.23
N VAL A 214 24.96 8.62 12.69
CA VAL A 214 25.95 9.45 13.43
C VAL A 214 27.32 9.37 12.75
N ASP A 215 28.22 10.29 13.08
CA ASP A 215 29.54 10.39 12.43
C ASP A 215 30.35 9.09 12.48
N PHE A 216 30.21 8.33 13.55
CA PHE A 216 30.98 7.10 13.80
C PHE A 216 30.24 5.82 13.41
N GLY A 217 29.00 5.88 12.91
CA GLY A 217 28.26 4.69 12.49
C GLY A 217 26.76 4.84 12.42
N LEU A 218 26.06 3.69 12.45
CA LEU A 218 24.61 3.58 12.41
C LEU A 218 24.08 2.91 13.67
N PHE A 219 22.97 3.40 14.20
CA PHE A 219 22.16 2.68 15.16
C PHE A 219 21.02 1.97 14.42
N ILE A 220 20.96 0.65 14.57
CA ILE A 220 20.06 -0.23 13.82
C ILE A 220 19.17 -0.98 14.81
N ASP A 221 17.85 -0.89 14.61
CA ASP A 221 16.86 -1.71 15.32
C ASP A 221 16.70 -3.06 14.61
N VAL A 222 17.15 -4.11 15.24
CA VAL A 222 17.04 -5.50 14.78
C VAL A 222 15.99 -6.31 15.57
N GLY A 223 15.17 -5.63 16.39
CA GLY A 223 14.17 -6.29 17.22
C GLY A 223 14.64 -6.58 18.66
N LEU A 224 15.83 -6.16 19.05
CA LEU A 224 16.32 -6.20 20.42
C LEU A 224 15.73 -5.06 21.25
N HIS A 225 15.91 -5.14 22.58
CA HIS A 225 15.46 -4.07 23.48
C HIS A 225 16.22 -2.75 23.23
N ASN A 226 17.51 -2.85 22.89
CA ASN A 226 18.37 -1.70 22.58
C ASN A 226 18.77 -1.72 21.11
N ASP A 227 18.91 -0.51 20.51
CA ASP A 227 19.45 -0.36 19.17
C ASP A 227 20.91 -0.82 19.12
N CYS A 228 21.28 -1.51 18.04
CA CYS A 228 22.62 -2.06 17.83
C CYS A 228 23.49 -1.09 17.04
N LEU A 229 24.77 -1.01 17.38
CA LEU A 229 25.73 -0.16 16.70
C LEU A 229 26.44 -0.91 15.55
N ALA A 230 26.38 -0.34 14.35
CA ALA A 230 27.28 -0.69 13.25
C ALA A 230 28.29 0.45 13.06
N HIS A 231 29.58 0.21 13.40
CA HIS A 231 30.62 1.21 13.28
C HIS A 231 30.90 1.57 11.82
N ILE A 232 31.30 2.81 11.52
CA ILE A 232 31.55 3.30 10.14
C ILE A 232 32.48 2.41 9.32
N SER A 233 33.48 1.80 9.94
CA SER A 233 34.43 0.86 9.29
C SER A 233 33.79 -0.47 8.86
N LYS A 234 32.58 -0.76 9.31
CA LYS A 234 31.81 -1.99 9.05
C LYS A 234 30.56 -1.77 8.20
N LEU A 235 30.43 -0.57 7.60
CA LEU A 235 29.27 -0.21 6.80
C LEU A 235 29.46 -0.50 5.30
N SER A 236 30.70 -0.38 4.80
CA SER A 236 31.01 -0.57 3.38
C SER A 236 32.48 -0.94 3.19
N ASP A 237 32.77 -1.71 2.15
CA ASP A 237 34.14 -2.00 1.68
C ASP A 237 34.85 -0.75 1.14
N LYS A 238 34.08 0.30 0.83
CA LYS A 238 34.60 1.59 0.35
C LYS A 238 34.74 2.56 1.52
N TYR A 239 35.80 3.38 1.44
CA TYR A 239 35.97 4.43 2.42
C TYR A 239 34.80 5.43 2.41
N LEU A 240 34.14 5.58 3.54
CA LEU A 240 33.08 6.57 3.77
C LEU A 240 33.61 7.68 4.67
N ARG A 241 33.38 8.93 4.29
CA ARG A 241 33.68 10.07 5.17
C ARG A 241 32.61 10.21 6.23
N HIS A 242 31.35 10.02 5.83
CA HIS A 242 30.20 10.13 6.71
C HIS A 242 29.16 9.06 6.34
N PRO A 243 28.56 8.35 7.31
CA PRO A 243 27.56 7.33 7.04
C PRO A 243 26.35 7.84 6.25
N SER A 244 25.96 9.13 6.43
CA SER A 244 24.83 9.74 5.69
C SER A 244 25.03 9.87 4.18
N GLU A 245 26.24 9.60 3.66
CA GLU A 245 26.50 9.55 2.22
C GLU A 245 25.81 8.32 1.59
N MET A 246 25.57 7.27 2.33
CA MET A 246 25.00 6.01 1.85
C MET A 246 23.71 5.58 2.55
N PHE A 247 23.46 6.04 3.78
CA PHE A 247 22.35 5.57 4.59
C PHE A 247 21.53 6.71 5.17
N SER A 248 20.21 6.47 5.21
CA SER A 248 19.23 7.40 5.79
C SER A 248 18.44 6.73 6.91
N VAL A 249 17.90 7.52 7.82
CA VAL A 249 17.01 7.02 8.87
C VAL A 249 15.76 6.41 8.21
N GLY A 250 15.44 5.19 8.61
CA GLY A 250 14.34 4.41 8.05
C GLY A 250 14.77 3.39 6.99
N ASP A 251 16.04 3.39 6.55
CA ASP A 251 16.54 2.37 5.62
C ASP A 251 16.52 0.99 6.26
N ILE A 252 16.16 -0.01 5.46
CA ILE A 252 16.22 -1.42 5.85
C ILE A 252 17.54 -1.98 5.33
N VAL A 253 18.33 -2.55 6.23
CA VAL A 253 19.67 -3.07 5.93
C VAL A 253 19.82 -4.50 6.42
N ASP A 254 20.51 -5.32 5.63
CA ASP A 254 21.00 -6.62 6.08
C ASP A 254 22.29 -6.40 6.89
N CYS A 255 22.38 -7.04 8.03
CA CYS A 255 23.52 -6.90 8.94
C CYS A 255 23.91 -8.24 9.57
N TYR A 256 25.15 -8.34 9.99
CA TYR A 256 25.73 -9.53 10.62
C TYR A 256 26.17 -9.21 12.03
N VAL A 257 25.93 -10.11 12.96
CA VAL A 257 26.37 -9.97 14.35
C VAL A 257 27.86 -10.22 14.43
N ILE A 258 28.65 -9.23 14.90
CA ILE A 258 30.10 -9.36 15.04
C ILE A 258 30.55 -9.52 16.48
N GLU A 259 29.78 -8.96 17.44
CA GLU A 259 30.13 -9.03 18.86
C GLU A 259 28.87 -8.93 19.73
N ILE A 260 28.82 -9.69 20.81
CA ILE A 260 27.71 -9.69 21.76
C ILE A 260 28.29 -9.49 23.19
N ASP A 261 27.97 -8.35 23.79
CA ASP A 261 28.23 -8.08 25.23
C ASP A 261 26.97 -8.47 26.03
N LYS A 262 27.00 -9.66 26.63
CA LYS A 262 25.85 -10.20 27.37
C LYS A 262 25.58 -9.46 28.68
N ASP A 263 26.59 -8.85 29.28
CA ASP A 263 26.46 -8.14 30.56
C ASP A 263 25.78 -6.78 30.37
N ARG A 264 25.99 -6.15 29.23
CA ARG A 264 25.41 -4.84 28.86
C ARG A 264 24.27 -4.91 27.86
N GLU A 265 23.90 -6.12 27.43
CA GLU A 265 22.90 -6.36 26.38
C GLU A 265 23.19 -5.53 25.11
N LYS A 266 24.47 -5.40 24.75
CA LYS A 266 24.89 -4.67 23.56
C LYS A 266 25.33 -5.64 22.46
N VAL A 267 24.90 -5.36 21.25
CA VAL A 267 25.29 -6.12 20.07
C VAL A 267 25.90 -5.17 19.04
N SER A 268 27.08 -5.53 18.57
CA SER A 268 27.75 -4.83 17.48
C SER A 268 27.46 -5.52 16.15
N LEU A 269 27.20 -4.72 15.11
CA LEU A 269 26.80 -5.20 13.80
C LEU A 269 27.81 -4.79 12.72
N SER A 270 27.84 -5.57 11.63
CA SER A 270 28.53 -5.27 10.38
C SER A 270 27.55 -5.38 9.23
N LEU A 271 27.60 -4.46 8.26
CA LEU A 271 26.88 -4.57 6.99
C LEU A 271 27.72 -5.32 5.93
N ILE A 272 28.97 -5.61 6.26
CA ILE A 272 29.88 -6.38 5.42
C ILE A 272 29.90 -7.81 5.96
N GLU A 273 29.69 -8.79 5.08
CA GLU A 273 29.82 -10.20 5.43
C GLU A 273 31.32 -10.52 5.73
N GLU A 274 31.63 -10.76 6.99
CA GLU A 274 32.98 -11.23 7.36
C GLU A 274 33.09 -12.73 7.02
N LYS A 275 34.00 -13.06 6.10
CA LYS A 275 34.29 -14.44 5.69
C LYS A 275 35.07 -15.19 6.74
#